data_d419f29ff8e24c0d7d9ff4af78eaadb9
#
_entry.id   d419f29ff8e24c0d7d9ff4af78eaadb9
#
_cell.length_a   1.000
_cell.length_b   1.000
_cell.length_c   1.000
_cell.angle_alpha   90.00
_cell.angle_beta   90.00
_cell.angle_gamma   90.00
#
_symmetry.space_group_name_H-M   'P 1'
#
loop_
_entity.id
_entity.type
_entity.pdbx_description
1 polymer ?
#
loop_
_entity_poly.entity_id
_entity_poly.type
_entity_poly.pdbx_seq_one_letter_code
_entity_poly.pdbx_strand_id
1 'polypeptide(L)'
;MDAQQEYFTALKLGLEKKGHDVYDSGLPPEGTPYPFIYLGDFRQNDTEHKNAVTGTVLPMVHVFHNDSFQRGTVSAMLLDIKTVMRGIERTSHYSWLIRNVTGRIFADNTTKTPLLHGVVEAECLFS
;
A
#
# COMPACT_ATOMS: atom_id res chain seq x y z
N MET A 1 4.59 13.34 15.89
CA MET A 1 5.16 13.02 14.60
C MET A 1 5.25 11.53 14.45
N ASP A 2 4.33 11.02 13.71
CA ASP A 2 4.19 9.59 13.55
C ASP A 2 4.69 9.19 12.17
N ALA A 3 5.79 8.43 12.12
CA ALA A 3 6.40 7.99 10.87
C ALA A 3 5.41 7.17 10.03
N GLN A 4 4.67 6.27 10.66
CA GLN A 4 3.68 5.46 9.97
C GLN A 4 2.61 6.34 9.31
N GLN A 5 2.09 7.32 10.03
CA GLN A 5 1.06 8.21 9.49
C GLN A 5 1.60 9.09 8.36
N GLU A 6 2.83 9.57 8.48
CA GLU A 6 3.45 10.35 7.40
C GLU A 6 3.60 9.53 6.12
N TYR A 7 4.06 8.29 6.26
CA TYR A 7 4.19 7.39 5.11
C TYR A 7 2.83 7.05 4.51
N PHE A 8 1.87 6.72 5.35
CA PHE A 8 0.50 6.42 4.93
C PHE A 8 -0.10 7.56 4.10
N THR A 9 0.01 8.79 4.59
CA THR A 9 -0.51 9.97 3.90
C THR A 9 0.18 10.19 2.56
N ALA A 10 1.50 10.08 2.52
CA ALA A 10 2.27 10.24 1.28
C ALA A 10 1.89 9.17 0.25
N LEU A 11 1.75 7.94 0.68
CA LEU A 11 1.37 6.83 -0.20
C LEU A 11 -0.04 7.03 -0.76
N LYS A 12 -0.99 7.35 0.09
CA LYS A 12 -2.37 7.58 -0.32
C LYS A 12 -2.47 8.71 -1.35
N LEU A 13 -1.84 9.84 -1.07
CA LEU A 13 -1.85 10.97 -1.99
C LEU A 13 -1.17 10.63 -3.32
N GLY A 14 -0.07 9.91 -3.29
CA GLY A 14 0.64 9.50 -4.50
C GLY A 14 -0.19 8.58 -5.38
N LEU A 15 -0.91 7.64 -4.77
CA LEU A 15 -1.79 6.72 -5.50
C LEU A 15 -3.00 7.44 -6.07
N GLU A 16 -3.60 8.36 -5.32
CA GLU A 16 -4.73 9.15 -5.80
C GLU A 16 -4.32 10.05 -6.97
N LYS A 17 -3.10 10.59 -6.94
CA LYS A 17 -2.55 11.38 -8.05
C LYS A 17 -2.41 10.56 -9.33
N LYS A 18 -2.18 9.27 -9.22
CA LYS A 18 -2.13 8.38 -10.38
C LYS A 18 -3.52 7.98 -10.89
N GLY A 19 -4.58 8.47 -10.25
CA GLY A 19 -5.95 8.24 -10.68
C GLY A 19 -6.61 7.00 -10.06
N HIS A 20 -6.01 6.43 -9.02
CA HIS A 20 -6.60 5.27 -8.35
C HIS A 20 -7.60 5.68 -7.27
N ASP A 21 -8.65 4.88 -7.12
CA ASP A 21 -9.56 4.98 -5.99
C ASP A 21 -8.93 4.24 -4.81
N VAL A 22 -8.72 4.95 -3.71
CA VAL A 22 -8.01 4.44 -2.54
C VAL A 22 -8.92 4.52 -1.31
N TYR A 23 -9.08 3.39 -0.64
CA TYR A 23 -9.88 3.27 0.58
C TYR A 23 -8.99 2.82 1.74
N ASP A 24 -9.30 3.23 2.96
CA ASP A 24 -8.44 2.96 4.12
C ASP A 24 -9.15 2.69 5.43
N SER A 25 -10.44 2.99 5.55
CA SER A 25 -11.16 2.92 6.83
C SER A 25 -12.21 1.83 6.79
N GLY A 26 -11.76 0.59 6.90
CA GLY A 26 -12.63 -0.57 6.76
C GLY A 26 -12.93 -0.86 5.30
N LEU A 27 -13.74 -1.87 5.05
CA LEU A 27 -14.11 -2.23 3.68
C LEU A 27 -14.94 -1.12 3.06
N PRO A 28 -14.73 -0.81 1.77
CA PRO A 28 -15.55 0.17 1.09
C PRO A 28 -17.02 -0.27 1.06
N PRO A 29 -17.97 0.69 0.91
CA PRO A 29 -19.39 0.36 0.85
C PRO A 29 -19.71 -0.63 -0.25
N GLU A 30 -20.76 -1.42 -0.04
CA GLU A 30 -21.30 -2.29 -1.08
C GLU A 30 -21.66 -1.42 -2.31
N GLY A 31 -21.38 -1.95 -3.50
CA GLY A 31 -21.58 -1.21 -4.74
C GLY A 31 -20.41 -0.32 -5.14
N THR A 32 -19.32 -0.31 -4.38
CA THR A 32 -18.10 0.40 -4.76
C THR A 32 -17.55 -0.17 -6.07
N PRO A 33 -17.26 0.70 -7.07
CA PRO A 33 -16.73 0.22 -8.35
C PRO A 33 -15.37 -0.46 -8.21
N TYR A 34 -15.18 -1.53 -8.96
CA TYR A 34 -13.87 -2.19 -9.11
C TYR A 34 -13.16 -1.67 -10.36
N PRO A 35 -11.81 -1.75 -10.43
CA PRO A 35 -10.92 -2.12 -9.32
C PRO A 35 -10.68 -0.95 -8.36
N PHE A 36 -10.22 -1.27 -7.16
CA PHE A 36 -9.81 -0.24 -6.21
C PHE A 36 -8.62 -0.71 -5.38
N ILE A 37 -7.94 0.25 -4.75
CA ILE A 37 -6.84 0.01 -3.83
C ILE A 37 -7.35 0.16 -2.40
N TYR A 38 -6.91 -0.76 -1.53
CA TYR A 38 -7.21 -0.70 -0.11
C TYR A 38 -5.90 -0.68 0.67
N LEU A 39 -5.72 0.38 1.47
CA LEU A 39 -4.58 0.49 2.37
C LEU A 39 -4.94 -0.26 3.66
N GLY A 40 -4.36 -1.43 3.80
CA GLY A 40 -4.70 -2.33 4.89
C GLY A 40 -3.84 -2.13 6.12
N ASP A 41 -3.23 -3.20 6.58
CA ASP A 41 -2.44 -3.21 7.80
C ASP A 41 -1.07 -2.58 7.57
N PHE A 42 -0.76 -1.56 8.38
CA PHE A 42 0.56 -0.94 8.40
C PHE A 42 1.16 -1.20 9.78
N ARG A 43 2.29 -1.89 9.82
CA ARG A 43 3.01 -2.15 11.05
C ARG A 43 4.25 -1.29 11.13
N GLN A 44 4.72 -1.02 12.34
CA GLN A 44 5.92 -0.23 12.56
C GLN A 44 6.76 -0.85 13.64
N ASN A 45 8.05 -1.02 13.35
CA ASN A 45 9.04 -1.47 14.31
C ASN A 45 10.03 -0.33 14.54
N ASP A 46 10.15 0.12 15.76
CA ASP A 46 11.04 1.21 16.13
C ASP A 46 12.37 0.67 16.62
N THR A 47 13.45 1.37 16.29
CA THR A 47 14.76 1.16 16.87
C THR A 47 15.16 2.44 17.58
N GLU A 48 15.28 2.37 18.89
CA GLU A 48 15.61 3.54 19.69
C GLU A 48 17.13 3.73 19.76
N HIS A 49 17.54 4.96 19.58
CA HIS A 49 18.92 5.40 19.75
C HIS A 49 18.94 6.49 20.84
N LYS A 50 20.13 6.82 21.31
CA LYS A 50 20.29 7.80 22.39
C LYS A 50 19.61 9.14 22.10
N ASN A 51 19.65 9.60 20.84
CA ASN A 51 19.16 10.94 20.47
C ASN A 51 18.13 10.90 19.33
N ALA A 52 17.68 9.72 18.90
CA ALA A 52 16.78 9.61 17.76
C ALA A 52 16.05 8.28 17.78
N VAL A 53 14.92 8.25 17.07
CA VAL A 53 14.20 7.01 16.77
C VAL A 53 14.29 6.79 15.27
N THR A 54 14.73 5.60 14.90
CA THR A 54 14.64 5.11 13.53
C THR A 54 13.77 3.87 13.52
N GLY A 55 13.48 3.32 12.38
CA GLY A 55 12.71 2.09 12.34
C GLY A 55 12.27 1.72 10.95
N THR A 56 11.29 0.84 10.91
CA THR A 56 10.75 0.31 9.67
C THR A 56 9.23 0.34 9.72
N VAL A 57 8.63 0.89 8.68
CA VAL A 57 7.18 0.79 8.43
C VAL A 57 6.97 -0.32 7.42
N LEU A 58 6.01 -1.19 7.69
CA LEU A 58 5.71 -2.37 6.88
C LEU A 58 4.28 -2.24 6.32
N PRO A 59 4.11 -1.53 5.20
CA PRO A 59 2.79 -1.37 4.61
C PRO A 59 2.35 -2.62 3.89
N MET A 60 1.05 -2.88 3.93
CA MET A 60 0.39 -3.90 3.13
C MET A 60 -0.70 -3.22 2.32
N VAL A 61 -0.55 -3.23 1.02
CA VAL A 61 -1.45 -2.54 0.09
C VAL A 61 -2.17 -3.57 -0.77
N HIS A 62 -3.49 -3.49 -0.79
CA HIS A 62 -4.33 -4.44 -1.50
C HIS A 62 -4.94 -3.82 -2.75
N VAL A 63 -5.09 -4.64 -3.79
CA VAL A 63 -5.87 -4.32 -4.98
C VAL A 63 -6.95 -5.37 -5.11
N PHE A 64 -8.20 -4.95 -5.33
CA PHE A 64 -9.31 -5.86 -5.56
C PHE A 64 -9.95 -5.59 -6.92
N HIS A 65 -10.19 -6.66 -7.65
CA HIS A 65 -10.92 -6.62 -8.92
C HIS A 65 -11.92 -7.77 -8.98
N ASN A 66 -13.10 -7.51 -9.51
CA ASN A 66 -14.14 -8.52 -9.62
C ASN A 66 -14.17 -9.22 -10.98
N ASP A 67 -13.19 -8.99 -11.82
CA ASP A 67 -13.05 -9.65 -13.12
C ASP A 67 -11.76 -10.44 -13.16
N SER A 68 -11.88 -11.77 -13.13
CA SER A 68 -10.74 -12.68 -13.09
C SER A 68 -9.89 -12.67 -14.37
N PHE A 69 -10.42 -12.10 -15.46
CA PHE A 69 -9.68 -11.96 -16.72
C PHE A 69 -8.83 -10.68 -16.76
N GLN A 70 -8.93 -9.83 -15.77
CA GLN A 70 -8.22 -8.55 -15.72
C GLN A 70 -6.94 -8.62 -14.88
N ARG A 71 -6.21 -9.72 -15.00
CA ARG A 71 -4.93 -9.89 -14.30
C ARG A 71 -3.92 -8.81 -14.71
N GLY A 72 -3.90 -8.44 -15.99
CA GLY A 72 -3.02 -7.37 -16.47
C GLY A 72 -3.32 -6.02 -15.82
N THR A 73 -4.60 -5.72 -15.60
CA THR A 73 -5.02 -4.50 -14.90
C THR A 73 -4.50 -4.48 -13.46
N VAL A 74 -4.68 -5.59 -12.75
CA VAL A 74 -4.19 -5.72 -11.36
C VAL A 74 -2.67 -5.61 -11.33
N SER A 75 -1.99 -6.28 -12.25
CA SER A 75 -0.52 -6.22 -12.34
C SER A 75 -0.02 -4.79 -12.57
N ALA A 76 -0.68 -4.04 -13.44
CA ALA A 76 -0.33 -2.63 -13.69
C ALA A 76 -0.56 -1.78 -12.44
N MET A 77 -1.62 -2.04 -11.68
CA MET A 77 -1.88 -1.34 -10.43
C MET A 77 -0.82 -1.65 -9.38
N LEU A 78 -0.38 -2.92 -9.28
CA LEU A 78 0.73 -3.27 -8.38
C LEU A 78 2.01 -2.54 -8.76
N LEU A 79 2.29 -2.40 -10.04
CA LEU A 79 3.45 -1.65 -10.52
C LEU A 79 3.36 -0.17 -10.12
N ASP A 80 2.19 0.44 -10.26
CA ASP A 80 1.97 1.82 -9.83
C ASP A 80 2.20 1.98 -8.33
N ILE A 81 1.71 1.05 -7.53
CA ILE A 81 1.93 1.06 -6.08
C ILE A 81 3.43 1.01 -5.77
N LYS A 82 4.15 0.10 -6.39
CA LYS A 82 5.60 -0.02 -6.20
C LYS A 82 6.33 1.27 -6.61
N THR A 83 5.92 1.87 -7.73
CA THR A 83 6.52 3.11 -8.23
C THR A 83 6.30 4.27 -7.26
N VAL A 84 5.09 4.41 -6.73
CA VAL A 84 4.79 5.44 -5.73
C VAL A 84 5.61 5.21 -4.46
N MET A 85 5.66 3.97 -3.98
CA MET A 85 6.45 3.62 -2.79
C MET A 85 7.93 3.98 -2.97
N ARG A 86 8.50 3.62 -4.12
CA ARG A 86 9.92 3.91 -4.41
C ARG A 86 10.19 5.40 -4.55
N GLY A 87 9.19 6.18 -4.89
CA GLY A 87 9.30 7.63 -5.01
C GLY A 87 9.20 8.39 -3.69
N ILE A 88 8.78 7.72 -2.61
CA ILE A 88 8.69 8.36 -1.30
C ILE A 88 10.08 8.29 -0.64
N GLU A 89 10.87 9.34 -0.84
CA GLU A 89 12.23 9.43 -0.28
C GLU A 89 12.27 10.31 0.96
N ARG A 90 11.28 11.21 1.11
CA ARG A 90 11.22 12.15 2.22
C ARG A 90 9.79 12.55 2.53
N THR A 91 9.48 12.61 3.82
CA THR A 91 8.26 13.20 4.34
C THR A 91 8.62 14.34 5.28
N SER A 92 7.64 14.98 5.91
CA SER A 92 7.89 16.20 6.71
C SER A 92 9.01 16.06 7.73
N HIS A 93 9.11 14.89 8.37
CA HIS A 93 10.04 14.70 9.51
C HIS A 93 11.02 13.55 9.29
N TYR A 94 10.91 12.80 8.20
CA TYR A 94 11.69 11.58 8.00
C TYR A 94 12.22 11.45 6.59
N SER A 95 13.38 10.77 6.50
CA SER A 95 13.91 10.26 5.24
C SER A 95 13.58 8.78 5.13
N TRP A 96 13.35 8.30 3.92
CA TRP A 96 12.85 6.93 3.67
C TRP A 96 13.73 6.18 2.69
N LEU A 97 13.94 4.91 2.99
CA LEU A 97 14.61 3.96 2.10
C LEU A 97 13.74 2.70 2.03
N ILE A 98 13.36 2.31 0.83
CA ILE A 98 12.53 1.12 0.62
C ILE A 98 13.39 -0.06 0.21
N ARG A 99 13.03 -1.25 0.71
CA ARG A 99 13.66 -2.51 0.32
C ARG A 99 12.68 -3.67 0.44
N ASN A 100 13.06 -4.82 -0.16
CA ASN A 100 12.30 -6.07 -0.07
C ASN A 100 10.84 -5.90 -0.51
N VAL A 101 10.65 -5.22 -1.64
CA VAL A 101 9.32 -5.00 -2.22
C VAL A 101 8.86 -6.31 -2.85
N THR A 102 7.70 -6.79 -2.42
CA THR A 102 7.08 -7.99 -2.98
C THR A 102 5.69 -7.68 -3.48
N GLY A 103 5.27 -8.40 -4.52
CA GLY A 103 3.93 -8.30 -5.06
C GLY A 103 3.44 -9.68 -5.45
N ARG A 104 2.16 -9.94 -5.24
CA ARG A 104 1.54 -11.21 -5.65
C ARG A 104 0.10 -10.96 -6.04
N ILE A 105 -0.42 -11.82 -6.90
CA ILE A 105 -1.80 -11.78 -7.36
C ILE A 105 -2.36 -13.19 -7.17
N PHE A 106 -3.53 -13.30 -6.57
CA PHE A 106 -4.17 -14.58 -6.34
C PHE A 106 -5.69 -14.44 -6.40
N ALA A 107 -6.36 -15.57 -6.61
CA ALA A 107 -7.82 -15.62 -6.56
C ALA A 107 -8.28 -15.61 -5.11
N ASP A 108 -9.24 -14.74 -4.80
CA ASP A 108 -9.85 -14.65 -3.48
C ASP A 108 -11.30 -15.13 -3.59
N ASN A 109 -11.57 -16.29 -3.00
CA ASN A 109 -12.88 -16.94 -3.04
C ASN A 109 -13.65 -16.80 -1.71
N THR A 110 -13.24 -15.85 -0.87
CA THR A 110 -13.90 -15.64 0.43
C THR A 110 -15.24 -14.91 0.31
N THR A 111 -15.52 -14.32 -0.86
CA THR A 111 -16.77 -13.64 -1.17
C THR A 111 -17.62 -14.51 -2.10
N LYS A 112 -18.92 -14.17 -2.25
CA LYS A 112 -19.83 -14.88 -3.17
C LYS A 112 -19.33 -14.83 -4.61
N THR A 113 -18.83 -13.68 -5.03
CA THR A 113 -18.21 -13.52 -6.34
C THR A 113 -16.71 -13.61 -6.16
N PRO A 114 -16.03 -14.52 -6.86
CA PRO A 114 -14.57 -14.59 -6.77
C PRO A 114 -13.93 -13.27 -7.16
N LEU A 115 -12.95 -12.84 -6.37
CA LEU A 115 -12.19 -11.63 -6.62
C LEU A 115 -10.78 -11.99 -7.06
N LEU A 116 -10.19 -11.13 -7.87
CA LEU A 116 -8.77 -11.12 -8.12
C LEU A 116 -8.15 -10.16 -7.11
N HIS A 117 -7.21 -10.67 -6.32
CA HIS A 117 -6.62 -9.94 -5.19
C HIS A 117 -5.12 -9.77 -5.41
N GLY A 118 -4.67 -8.53 -5.49
CA GLY A 118 -3.25 -8.20 -5.53
C GLY A 118 -2.79 -7.67 -4.18
N VAL A 119 -1.56 -7.97 -3.80
CA VAL A 119 -0.96 -7.47 -2.56
C VAL A 119 0.46 -7.01 -2.83
N VAL A 120 0.79 -5.82 -2.35
CA VAL A 120 2.16 -5.31 -2.32
C VAL A 120 2.57 -5.11 -0.86
N GLU A 121 3.72 -5.65 -0.51
CA GLU A 121 4.34 -5.48 0.79
C GLU A 121 5.77 -4.98 0.60
N ALA A 122 6.26 -4.22 1.55
CA ALA A 122 7.62 -3.68 1.50
C ALA A 122 8.12 -3.38 2.91
N GLU A 123 9.42 -3.16 3.01
CA GLU A 123 10.06 -2.63 4.22
C GLU A 123 10.49 -1.20 3.90
N CYS A 124 9.93 -0.24 4.62
CA CYS A 124 10.19 1.18 4.44
C CYS A 124 10.92 1.72 5.66
N LEU A 125 12.23 1.89 5.54
CA LEU A 125 13.09 2.31 6.65
C LEU A 125 13.05 3.83 6.76
N PHE A 126 12.85 4.32 7.99
CA PHE A 126 12.86 5.75 8.25
C PHE A 126 13.96 6.17 9.22
N SER A 127 14.41 7.38 9.02
CA SER A 127 15.41 8.00 9.89
C SER A 127 15.27 9.52 9.93
#